data_ffd62de0917f08691402b60549e80727
#
_entry.id   ffd62de0917f08691402b60549e80727
#
_cell.length_a   1.000
_cell.length_b   1.000
_cell.length_c   1.000
_cell.angle_alpha   90.00
_cell.angle_beta   90.00
_cell.angle_gamma   90.00
#
_symmetry.space_group_name_H-M   'P 1'
#
loop_
_entity.id
_entity.type
_entity.pdbx_description
1 polymer ?
#
loop_
_entity_poly.entity_id
_entity_poly.type
_entity_poly.pdbx_seq_one_letter_code
_entity_poly.pdbx_strand_id
1 'polypeptide(L)'
;MRFNLVCLAGIQSNHRLNYKVCHAIKIFRQLRNQIMIMGVLYNRVCQAELKRLLHLEKEHRSTISFYHYFNIEYPALFRDELYTQLNALNVFGRIYVAHEGINAQVSVPDSNLEKFTECLYGFKALNDIRLNIAVDDISEGNKTVSGKSFWVLKIKVREKIVADGITDPCFSMKNKGKYVNAAQMNSMLQNDATIVIDMRNHYEFEVGHFEKAIEIPSDTFREQLPMAVDLMKDNKDKNIIMYCTGGIRCEKASAYMLHHGFKNVFHLEGGIINYANQVKEAGLPSKFTGKNFVFDDRLGERITPDIIAYCHQCGKPADTHTNCKNDGCHLLFIQCDVCAATFDGCCCKACTATHLLPLEEQKELRKMVNKDAHIFNKAKYRLRPDIMNKV
;
A
#
# COMPACT_ATOMS: atom_id res chain seq x y z
N MET A 1 -69.41 -41.29 11.98
CA MET A 1 -68.33 -41.59 11.01
C MET A 1 -67.83 -40.34 10.35
N ARG A 2 -66.85 -39.67 10.88
CA ARG A 2 -66.02 -38.65 10.25
C ARG A 2 -64.87 -38.32 11.23
N PHE A 3 -63.82 -39.08 11.17
CA PHE A 3 -62.49 -38.71 11.73
C PHE A 3 -61.43 -39.33 10.82
N ASN A 4 -60.40 -38.61 10.55
CA ASN A 4 -59.15 -38.95 9.87
C ASN A 4 -58.98 -38.40 8.44
N LEU A 5 -58.60 -37.13 8.36
CA LEU A 5 -57.88 -36.62 7.18
C LEU A 5 -57.04 -35.33 7.46
N VAL A 6 -56.61 -35.13 8.73
CA VAL A 6 -55.83 -33.93 9.10
C VAL A 6 -54.37 -34.25 9.55
N CYS A 7 -53.99 -35.53 9.69
CA CYS A 7 -52.67 -35.89 10.21
C CYS A 7 -51.54 -36.15 9.19
N LEU A 8 -51.83 -36.17 7.88
CA LEU A 8 -50.82 -36.48 6.86
C LEU A 8 -50.09 -35.26 6.23
N ALA A 9 -50.63 -34.04 6.34
CA ALA A 9 -49.98 -32.86 5.81
C ALA A 9 -48.86 -32.27 6.70
N GLY A 10 -48.87 -32.55 8.01
CA GLY A 10 -47.86 -32.06 8.98
C GLY A 10 -46.53 -32.82 8.97
N ILE A 11 -46.56 -34.10 8.53
CA ILE A 11 -45.35 -34.95 8.57
C ILE A 11 -44.44 -34.71 7.37
N GLN A 12 -44.98 -34.33 6.20
CA GLN A 12 -44.17 -34.04 5.02
C GLN A 12 -43.41 -32.70 5.09
N SER A 13 -43.94 -31.70 5.79
CA SER A 13 -43.25 -30.42 5.97
C SER A 13 -42.07 -30.52 6.93
N ASN A 14 -42.17 -31.35 7.99
CA ASN A 14 -41.07 -31.59 8.94
C ASN A 14 -39.94 -32.44 8.33
N HIS A 15 -40.23 -33.37 7.43
CA HIS A 15 -39.19 -34.15 6.76
C HIS A 15 -38.33 -33.29 5.78
N ARG A 16 -38.93 -32.35 5.06
CA ARG A 16 -38.18 -31.43 4.17
C ARG A 16 -37.37 -30.40 4.95
N LEU A 17 -37.87 -29.92 6.10
CA LEU A 17 -37.12 -28.99 6.98
C LEU A 17 -35.93 -29.72 7.63
N ASN A 18 -36.14 -30.95 8.15
CA ASN A 18 -35.08 -31.76 8.71
C ASN A 18 -34.02 -32.14 7.67
N TYR A 19 -34.41 -32.42 6.42
CA TYR A 19 -33.45 -32.74 5.35
C TYR A 19 -32.56 -31.52 5.00
N LYS A 20 -33.14 -30.32 4.91
CA LYS A 20 -32.40 -29.09 4.67
C LYS A 20 -31.46 -28.74 5.82
N VAL A 21 -31.89 -28.92 7.05
CA VAL A 21 -31.07 -28.72 8.27
C VAL A 21 -29.95 -29.77 8.35
N CYS A 22 -30.22 -31.04 8.08
CA CYS A 22 -29.19 -32.09 8.02
C CYS A 22 -28.18 -31.84 6.87
N HIS A 23 -28.64 -31.37 5.72
CA HIS A 23 -27.78 -31.03 4.58
C HIS A 23 -26.89 -29.83 4.91
N ALA A 24 -27.44 -28.79 5.53
CA ALA A 24 -26.69 -27.63 6.00
C ALA A 24 -25.65 -28.01 7.06
N ILE A 25 -26.01 -28.90 8.02
CA ILE A 25 -25.07 -29.40 9.04
C ILE A 25 -23.96 -30.27 8.41
N LYS A 26 -24.27 -31.07 7.38
CA LYS A 26 -23.24 -31.84 6.66
C LYS A 26 -22.29 -30.90 5.90
N ILE A 27 -22.81 -29.89 5.20
CA ILE A 27 -21.98 -28.85 4.53
C ILE A 27 -21.13 -28.10 5.55
N PHE A 28 -21.70 -27.69 6.70
CA PHE A 28 -20.96 -27.04 7.78
C PHE A 28 -19.87 -27.93 8.39
N ARG A 29 -20.14 -29.24 8.57
CA ARG A 29 -19.12 -30.20 9.02
C ARG A 29 -18.04 -30.45 7.98
N GLN A 30 -18.40 -30.50 6.71
CA GLN A 30 -17.45 -30.67 5.60
C GLN A 30 -16.56 -29.43 5.44
N LEU A 31 -17.13 -28.22 5.53
CA LEU A 31 -16.41 -26.95 5.57
C LEU A 31 -15.52 -26.84 6.83
N ARG A 32 -16.02 -27.25 8.01
CA ARG A 32 -15.24 -27.26 9.25
C ARG A 32 -14.07 -28.26 9.19
N ASN A 33 -14.24 -29.41 8.55
CA ASN A 33 -13.16 -30.37 8.35
C ASN A 33 -12.14 -29.87 7.30
N GLN A 34 -12.57 -29.18 6.24
CA GLN A 34 -11.67 -28.50 5.32
C GLN A 34 -10.90 -27.36 6.00
N ILE A 35 -11.54 -26.58 6.88
CA ILE A 35 -10.89 -25.53 7.69
C ILE A 35 -9.88 -26.13 8.69
N MET A 36 -10.11 -27.33 9.23
CA MET A 36 -9.16 -28.00 10.14
C MET A 36 -7.98 -28.66 9.40
N ILE A 37 -8.09 -28.92 8.09
CA ILE A 37 -7.01 -29.45 7.25
C ILE A 37 -6.16 -28.32 6.66
N MET A 38 -6.64 -27.05 6.69
CA MET A 38 -5.87 -25.90 6.29
C MET A 38 -4.71 -25.71 7.27
N GLY A 39 -3.54 -26.15 6.89
CA GLY A 39 -2.30 -25.94 7.61
C GLY A 39 -2.09 -24.47 7.94
N VAL A 40 -1.22 -24.18 8.88
CA VAL A 40 -0.93 -22.83 9.33
C VAL A 40 -0.53 -21.93 8.15
N LEU A 41 -1.43 -21.02 7.75
CA LEU A 41 -1.25 -20.09 6.62
C LEU A 41 -0.35 -18.91 7.01
N TYR A 42 0.84 -19.18 7.54
CA TYR A 42 1.88 -18.18 7.79
C TYR A 42 3.26 -18.83 7.82
N ASN A 43 4.26 -18.03 7.50
CA ASN A 43 5.64 -18.49 7.50
C ASN A 43 6.18 -18.59 8.94
N ARG A 44 6.90 -19.67 9.23
CA ARG A 44 7.57 -19.94 10.52
C ARG A 44 9.08 -19.70 10.49
N VAL A 45 9.65 -19.44 9.32
CA VAL A 45 11.08 -19.16 9.15
C VAL A 45 11.40 -17.75 9.63
N CYS A 46 12.53 -17.55 10.30
CA CYS A 46 12.93 -16.24 10.78
C CYS A 46 13.25 -15.28 9.63
N GLN A 47 13.07 -13.98 9.85
CA GLN A 47 13.26 -12.95 8.82
C GLN A 47 14.66 -12.96 8.20
N ALA A 48 15.69 -13.14 9.00
CA ALA A 48 17.08 -13.15 8.52
C ALA A 48 17.32 -14.28 7.50
N GLU A 49 16.79 -15.47 7.78
CA GLU A 49 16.90 -16.62 6.88
C GLU A 49 16.09 -16.42 5.60
N LEU A 50 14.89 -15.86 5.68
CA LEU A 50 14.08 -15.55 4.49
C LEU A 50 14.78 -14.54 3.57
N LYS A 51 15.38 -13.49 4.14
CA LYS A 51 16.17 -12.53 3.36
C LYS A 51 17.40 -13.18 2.76
N ARG A 52 18.10 -14.05 3.51
CA ARG A 52 19.25 -14.81 2.99
C ARG A 52 18.87 -15.69 1.82
N LEU A 53 17.76 -16.43 1.90
CA LEU A 53 17.26 -17.28 0.81
C LEU A 53 16.91 -16.45 -0.42
N LEU A 54 16.25 -15.32 -0.26
CA LEU A 54 15.92 -14.39 -1.34
C LEU A 54 17.19 -13.88 -2.05
N HIS A 55 18.26 -13.57 -1.31
CA HIS A 55 19.53 -13.14 -1.91
C HIS A 55 20.24 -14.24 -2.70
N LEU A 56 20.01 -15.51 -2.37
CA LEU A 56 20.55 -16.65 -3.12
C LEU A 56 19.73 -16.99 -4.36
N GLU A 57 18.50 -16.49 -4.44
CA GLU A 57 17.65 -16.70 -5.61
C GLU A 57 18.23 -15.97 -6.82
N LYS A 58 18.46 -16.71 -7.90
CA LYS A 58 19.05 -16.20 -9.15
C LYS A 58 17.98 -15.68 -10.11
N GLU A 59 16.75 -16.11 -9.93
CA GLU A 59 15.62 -15.69 -10.74
C GLU A 59 15.26 -14.24 -10.46
N HIS A 60 14.98 -13.49 -11.52
CA HIS A 60 14.41 -12.16 -11.41
C HIS A 60 12.94 -12.25 -10.96
N ARG A 61 12.48 -11.22 -10.23
CA ARG A 61 11.11 -11.13 -9.75
C ARG A 61 10.54 -9.77 -10.09
N SER A 62 9.36 -9.75 -10.67
CA SER A 62 8.62 -8.52 -10.94
C SER A 62 7.86 -8.06 -9.71
N THR A 63 8.01 -6.79 -9.35
CA THR A 63 7.22 -6.16 -8.28
C THR A 63 5.96 -5.56 -8.88
N ILE A 64 4.81 -5.97 -8.35
CA ILE A 64 3.48 -5.60 -8.87
C ILE A 64 2.63 -5.05 -7.75
N SER A 65 1.91 -3.96 -8.03
CA SER A 65 0.88 -3.44 -7.13
C SER A 65 -0.48 -3.40 -7.81
N PHE A 66 -1.52 -3.75 -7.06
CA PHE A 66 -2.90 -3.66 -7.52
C PHE A 66 -3.85 -3.45 -6.35
N TYR A 67 -5.01 -2.91 -6.63
CA TYR A 67 -6.10 -2.80 -5.68
C TYR A 67 -7.44 -2.83 -6.40
N HIS A 68 -8.49 -3.24 -5.69
CA HIS A 68 -9.85 -3.15 -6.20
C HIS A 68 -10.84 -2.95 -5.06
N TYR A 69 -11.76 -1.97 -5.22
CA TYR A 69 -12.88 -1.74 -4.32
C TYR A 69 -14.09 -2.54 -4.81
N PHE A 70 -14.45 -3.60 -4.08
CA PHE A 70 -15.62 -4.43 -4.33
C PHE A 70 -16.05 -5.11 -3.04
N ASN A 71 -17.30 -5.56 -2.98
CA ASN A 71 -17.81 -6.22 -1.78
C ASN A 71 -17.28 -7.66 -1.66
N ILE A 72 -16.61 -7.95 -0.54
CA ILE A 72 -16.17 -9.30 -0.15
C ILE A 72 -17.02 -9.71 1.05
N GLU A 73 -17.92 -10.67 0.85
CA GLU A 73 -18.82 -11.13 1.91
C GLU A 73 -18.07 -11.83 3.05
N TYR A 74 -17.08 -12.67 2.72
CA TYR A 74 -16.27 -13.44 3.67
C TYR A 74 -14.77 -13.18 3.50
N PRO A 75 -14.22 -12.05 4.01
CA PRO A 75 -12.81 -11.67 3.80
C PRO A 75 -11.80 -12.71 4.28
N ALA A 76 -12.12 -13.45 5.34
CA ALA A 76 -11.23 -14.49 5.87
C ALA A 76 -11.11 -15.69 4.92
N LEU A 77 -12.21 -16.14 4.33
CA LEU A 77 -12.20 -17.24 3.35
C LEU A 77 -11.50 -16.81 2.06
N PHE A 78 -11.80 -15.61 1.57
CA PHE A 78 -11.14 -15.04 0.41
C PHE A 78 -9.62 -14.93 0.63
N ARG A 79 -9.19 -14.46 1.82
CA ARG A 79 -7.79 -14.38 2.21
C ARG A 79 -7.12 -15.76 2.18
N ASP A 80 -7.77 -16.81 2.70
CA ASP A 80 -7.19 -18.15 2.81
C ASP A 80 -7.05 -18.81 1.43
N GLU A 81 -8.03 -18.64 0.57
CA GLU A 81 -7.98 -19.10 -0.81
C GLU A 81 -6.87 -18.39 -1.59
N LEU A 82 -6.83 -17.06 -1.52
CA LEU A 82 -5.80 -16.26 -2.17
C LEU A 82 -4.39 -16.62 -1.67
N TYR A 83 -4.22 -16.83 -0.35
CA TYR A 83 -2.94 -17.22 0.22
C TYR A 83 -2.47 -18.56 -0.35
N THR A 84 -3.36 -19.56 -0.40
CA THR A 84 -3.03 -20.89 -0.89
C THR A 84 -2.55 -20.85 -2.34
N GLN A 85 -3.26 -20.13 -3.20
CA GLN A 85 -2.93 -20.03 -4.62
C GLN A 85 -1.63 -19.24 -4.84
N LEU A 86 -1.47 -18.07 -4.22
CA LEU A 86 -0.28 -17.23 -4.40
C LEU A 86 0.98 -17.85 -3.77
N ASN A 87 0.85 -18.54 -2.64
CA ASN A 87 1.97 -19.24 -2.03
C ASN A 87 2.48 -20.41 -2.90
N ALA A 88 1.58 -21.12 -3.59
CA ALA A 88 1.95 -22.17 -4.55
C ALA A 88 2.75 -21.62 -5.76
N LEU A 89 2.58 -20.35 -6.11
CA LEU A 89 3.30 -19.64 -7.15
C LEU A 89 4.58 -18.94 -6.64
N ASN A 90 4.97 -19.19 -5.40
CA ASN A 90 6.13 -18.55 -4.76
C ASN A 90 6.05 -17.01 -4.78
N VAL A 91 4.85 -16.45 -4.64
CA VAL A 91 4.62 -15.01 -4.55
C VAL A 91 4.96 -14.52 -3.14
N PHE A 92 5.72 -13.43 -3.04
CA PHE A 92 5.95 -12.71 -1.79
C PHE A 92 5.20 -11.39 -1.83
N GLY A 93 4.92 -10.80 -0.67
CA GLY A 93 4.26 -9.50 -0.66
C GLY A 93 3.41 -9.25 0.57
N ARG A 94 2.76 -8.09 0.53
CA ARG A 94 1.81 -7.64 1.55
C ARG A 94 0.47 -7.37 0.91
N ILE A 95 -0.56 -8.09 1.37
CA ILE A 95 -1.92 -7.95 0.87
C ILE A 95 -2.85 -7.65 2.05
N TYR A 96 -3.71 -6.67 1.89
CA TYR A 96 -4.81 -6.37 2.79
C TYR A 96 -6.13 -6.72 2.11
N VAL A 97 -6.97 -7.47 2.81
CA VAL A 97 -8.32 -7.86 2.40
C VAL A 97 -9.31 -7.30 3.42
N ALA A 98 -10.38 -6.68 2.96
CA ALA A 98 -11.46 -6.15 3.79
C ALA A 98 -12.81 -6.40 3.11
N HIS A 99 -13.92 -6.12 3.79
CA HIS A 99 -15.24 -6.15 3.16
C HIS A 99 -15.36 -5.24 1.95
N GLU A 100 -14.60 -4.14 1.92
CA GLU A 100 -14.60 -3.14 0.83
C GLU A 100 -13.66 -3.49 -0.35
N GLY A 101 -12.86 -4.59 -0.27
CA GLY A 101 -11.97 -4.97 -1.37
C GLY A 101 -10.61 -5.51 -0.98
N ILE A 102 -9.63 -5.32 -1.88
CA ILE A 102 -8.25 -5.79 -1.78
C ILE A 102 -7.25 -4.67 -2.08
N ASN A 103 -6.10 -4.70 -1.40
CA ASN A 103 -4.93 -3.86 -1.68
C ASN A 103 -3.67 -4.71 -1.56
N ALA A 104 -2.89 -4.79 -2.62
CA ALA A 104 -1.77 -5.71 -2.76
C ALA A 104 -0.52 -5.02 -3.31
N GLN A 105 0.62 -5.36 -2.71
CA GLN A 105 1.96 -5.16 -3.27
C GLN A 105 2.68 -6.51 -3.18
N VAL A 106 3.10 -7.04 -4.30
CA VAL A 106 3.67 -8.38 -4.40
C VAL A 106 4.93 -8.42 -5.25
N SER A 107 5.75 -9.42 -5.03
CA SER A 107 6.94 -9.79 -5.81
C SER A 107 6.70 -11.19 -6.35
N VAL A 108 6.70 -11.32 -7.66
CA VAL A 108 6.36 -12.54 -8.41
C VAL A 108 7.59 -13.01 -9.19
N PRO A 109 8.01 -14.28 -9.10
CA PRO A 109 9.05 -14.82 -10.00
C PRO A 109 8.61 -14.64 -11.46
N ASP A 110 9.51 -14.20 -12.33
CA ASP A 110 9.15 -13.93 -13.73
C ASP A 110 8.64 -15.17 -14.45
N SER A 111 9.15 -16.35 -14.12
CA SER A 111 8.66 -17.65 -14.64
C SER A 111 7.22 -17.97 -14.24
N ASN A 112 6.68 -17.31 -13.21
CA ASN A 112 5.31 -17.52 -12.72
C ASN A 112 4.37 -16.33 -13.02
N LEU A 113 4.82 -15.31 -13.77
CA LEU A 113 4.05 -14.08 -13.98
C LEU A 113 2.73 -14.33 -14.72
N GLU A 114 2.75 -15.16 -15.75
CA GLU A 114 1.55 -15.54 -16.50
C GLU A 114 0.56 -16.31 -15.62
N LYS A 115 1.03 -17.33 -14.90
CA LYS A 115 0.21 -18.12 -13.96
C LYS A 115 -0.36 -17.26 -12.83
N PHE A 116 0.40 -16.28 -12.35
CA PHE A 116 -0.04 -15.33 -11.36
C PHE A 116 -1.21 -14.48 -11.90
N THR A 117 -1.11 -13.99 -13.13
CA THR A 117 -2.16 -13.21 -13.79
C THR A 117 -3.42 -14.05 -13.99
N GLU A 118 -3.28 -15.27 -14.52
CA GLU A 118 -4.39 -16.22 -14.68
C GLU A 118 -5.06 -16.54 -13.34
N CYS A 119 -4.27 -16.79 -12.30
CA CYS A 119 -4.75 -17.05 -10.95
C CYS A 119 -5.60 -15.88 -10.42
N LEU A 120 -5.13 -14.64 -10.54
CA LEU A 120 -5.87 -13.47 -10.10
C LEU A 120 -7.15 -13.28 -10.92
N TYR A 121 -7.10 -13.40 -12.23
CA TYR A 121 -8.25 -13.22 -13.13
C TYR A 121 -9.25 -14.36 -13.01
N GLY A 122 -8.87 -15.50 -12.44
CA GLY A 122 -9.78 -16.58 -12.04
C GLY A 122 -10.76 -16.17 -10.93
N PHE A 123 -10.41 -15.18 -10.09
CA PHE A 123 -11.37 -14.57 -9.18
C PHE A 123 -12.24 -13.58 -9.95
N LYS A 124 -13.53 -13.88 -10.12
CA LYS A 124 -14.48 -13.06 -10.92
C LYS A 124 -14.38 -11.56 -10.65
N ALA A 125 -14.20 -11.17 -9.40
CA ALA A 125 -14.10 -9.76 -8.99
C ALA A 125 -12.73 -9.12 -9.30
N LEU A 126 -11.72 -9.92 -9.63
CA LEU A 126 -10.37 -9.46 -9.95
C LEU A 126 -10.06 -9.63 -11.46
N ASN A 127 -11.04 -10.05 -12.26
CA ASN A 127 -10.84 -10.16 -13.70
C ASN A 127 -10.51 -8.79 -14.31
N ASP A 128 -9.47 -8.73 -15.13
CA ASP A 128 -9.00 -7.52 -15.83
C ASP A 128 -8.61 -6.34 -14.92
N ILE A 129 -8.35 -6.58 -13.62
CA ILE A 129 -7.82 -5.51 -12.77
C ILE A 129 -6.45 -5.05 -13.28
N ARG A 130 -6.18 -3.77 -13.12
CA ARG A 130 -4.86 -3.22 -13.46
C ARG A 130 -3.77 -3.77 -12.56
N LEU A 131 -2.71 -4.28 -13.15
CA LEU A 131 -1.47 -4.68 -12.49
C LEU A 131 -0.40 -3.62 -12.79
N ASN A 132 -0.04 -2.80 -11.80
CA ASN A 132 1.01 -1.79 -11.94
C ASN A 132 2.36 -2.44 -11.68
N ILE A 133 3.17 -2.59 -12.72
CA ILE A 133 4.55 -3.12 -12.63
C ILE A 133 5.47 -1.98 -12.18
N ALA A 134 6.39 -2.28 -11.28
CA ALA A 134 7.37 -1.35 -10.74
C ALA A 134 8.25 -0.72 -11.84
N VAL A 135 8.58 0.55 -11.67
CA VAL A 135 9.32 1.34 -12.68
C VAL A 135 10.80 0.91 -12.77
N ASP A 136 11.40 0.55 -11.64
CA ASP A 136 12.83 0.21 -11.55
C ASP A 136 13.20 -1.16 -12.14
N ASP A 137 12.22 -2.03 -12.38
CA ASP A 137 12.48 -3.36 -12.96
C ASP A 137 13.04 -3.28 -14.41
N ILE A 138 13.11 -2.07 -14.97
CA ILE A 138 13.46 -1.79 -16.36
C ILE A 138 14.78 -1.02 -16.50
N SER A 139 15.41 -0.52 -15.41
CA SER A 139 16.62 0.29 -15.53
C SER A 139 17.89 -0.56 -15.41
N GLU A 140 18.68 -0.59 -16.48
CA GLU A 140 19.91 -1.40 -16.64
C GLU A 140 21.07 -1.03 -15.69
N GLY A 141 20.93 -0.02 -14.82
CA GLY A 141 22.03 0.55 -14.03
C GLY A 141 22.17 0.07 -12.59
N ASN A 142 21.13 -0.51 -11.98
CA ASN A 142 21.15 -0.87 -10.56
C ASN A 142 20.65 -2.31 -10.33
N LYS A 143 21.39 -3.27 -10.84
CA LYS A 143 21.08 -4.72 -10.79
C LYS A 143 21.02 -5.34 -9.39
N THR A 144 21.24 -4.57 -8.31
CA THR A 144 21.42 -5.13 -6.98
C THR A 144 20.14 -5.30 -6.17
N VAL A 145 19.01 -4.71 -6.56
CA VAL A 145 17.77 -4.74 -5.76
C VAL A 145 16.49 -5.01 -6.57
N SER A 146 16.57 -5.02 -7.90
CA SER A 146 15.43 -5.24 -8.81
C SER A 146 14.65 -6.51 -8.43
N GLY A 147 13.35 -6.37 -8.23
CA GLY A 147 12.43 -7.44 -7.89
C GLY A 147 12.50 -8.00 -6.46
N LYS A 148 13.47 -7.60 -5.63
CA LYS A 148 13.62 -8.08 -4.24
C LYS A 148 12.90 -7.20 -3.21
N SER A 149 11.71 -6.77 -3.54
CA SER A 149 10.89 -5.87 -2.73
C SER A 149 10.28 -6.54 -1.49
N PHE A 150 10.01 -7.84 -1.56
CA PHE A 150 9.43 -8.64 -0.48
C PHE A 150 10.11 -9.99 -0.34
N TRP A 151 10.17 -10.51 0.88
CA TRP A 151 10.81 -11.79 1.23
C TRP A 151 9.87 -12.82 1.85
N VAL A 152 8.57 -12.48 1.99
CA VAL A 152 7.53 -13.38 2.53
C VAL A 152 6.14 -12.92 2.07
N LEU A 153 5.21 -13.86 1.86
CA LEU A 153 3.81 -13.55 1.63
C LEU A 153 3.10 -13.30 2.97
N LYS A 154 2.46 -12.14 3.10
CA LYS A 154 1.61 -11.77 4.25
C LYS A 154 0.27 -11.24 3.75
N ILE A 155 -0.79 -12.00 3.97
CA ILE A 155 -2.16 -11.57 3.67
C ILE A 155 -2.90 -11.36 4.99
N LYS A 156 -3.41 -10.14 5.22
CA LYS A 156 -4.10 -9.76 6.46
C LYS A 156 -5.51 -9.28 6.17
N VAL A 157 -6.47 -9.80 6.92
CA VAL A 157 -7.81 -9.21 6.98
C VAL A 157 -7.74 -7.94 7.82
N ARG A 158 -8.36 -6.88 7.32
CA ARG A 158 -8.45 -5.55 7.94
C ARG A 158 -9.90 -5.06 7.88
N GLU A 159 -10.22 -4.03 8.65
CA GLU A 159 -11.52 -3.36 8.55
C GLU A 159 -11.66 -2.63 7.21
N LYS A 160 -10.57 -2.01 6.74
CA LYS A 160 -10.47 -1.27 5.48
C LYS A 160 -9.16 -1.59 4.75
N ILE A 161 -9.16 -1.48 3.42
CA ILE A 161 -7.96 -1.69 2.61
C ILE A 161 -7.02 -0.48 2.58
N VAL A 162 -7.53 0.69 3.00
CA VAL A 162 -6.75 1.90 3.30
C VAL A 162 -7.31 2.56 4.55
N ALA A 163 -6.44 3.05 5.43
CA ALA A 163 -6.85 3.63 6.72
C ALA A 163 -7.35 5.08 6.51
N ASP A 164 -8.62 5.21 6.06
CA ASP A 164 -9.24 6.50 5.70
C ASP A 164 -9.90 7.24 6.88
N GLY A 165 -10.29 6.55 7.95
CA GLY A 165 -10.98 7.14 9.10
C GLY A 165 -12.40 7.62 8.82
N ILE A 166 -12.98 7.36 7.66
CA ILE A 166 -14.34 7.78 7.32
C ILE A 166 -15.34 6.96 8.12
N THR A 167 -16.18 7.65 8.89
CA THR A 167 -17.24 7.05 9.72
C THR A 167 -18.64 7.45 9.28
N ASP A 168 -18.77 8.39 8.33
CA ASP A 168 -20.06 8.86 7.82
C ASP A 168 -20.80 7.71 7.08
N PRO A 169 -21.98 7.28 7.56
CA PRO A 169 -22.74 6.20 6.95
C PRO A 169 -23.33 6.57 5.58
N CYS A 170 -23.40 7.86 5.24
CA CYS A 170 -23.86 8.36 3.95
C CYS A 170 -22.76 8.35 2.89
N PHE A 171 -21.50 8.15 3.29
CA PHE A 171 -20.39 8.07 2.36
C PHE A 171 -20.46 6.82 1.46
N SER A 172 -20.24 7.01 0.17
CA SER A 172 -20.26 5.90 -0.79
C SER A 172 -19.15 6.03 -1.85
N MET A 173 -18.46 4.92 -2.12
CA MET A 173 -17.49 4.80 -3.20
C MET A 173 -18.11 4.73 -4.61
N LYS A 174 -19.46 4.71 -4.73
CA LYS A 174 -20.15 4.67 -6.03
C LYS A 174 -19.94 5.93 -6.86
N ASN A 175 -19.84 7.08 -6.17
CA ASN A 175 -19.55 8.37 -6.80
C ASN A 175 -18.10 8.76 -6.49
N LYS A 176 -17.22 8.55 -7.46
CA LYS A 176 -15.79 8.85 -7.36
C LYS A 176 -15.34 9.74 -8.52
N GLY A 177 -14.18 10.38 -8.36
CA GLY A 177 -13.59 11.25 -9.37
C GLY A 177 -13.28 10.53 -10.69
N LYS A 178 -13.10 11.30 -11.74
CA LYS A 178 -12.76 10.77 -13.07
C LYS A 178 -11.28 10.39 -13.13
N TYR A 179 -10.99 9.23 -13.72
CA TYR A 179 -9.62 8.82 -14.00
C TYR A 179 -9.00 9.68 -15.10
N VAL A 180 -7.72 10.00 -14.95
CA VAL A 180 -6.91 10.62 -15.98
C VAL A 180 -5.62 9.81 -16.21
N ASN A 181 -5.23 9.67 -17.47
CA ASN A 181 -3.98 9.05 -17.88
C ASN A 181 -2.82 10.08 -17.88
N ALA A 182 -1.59 9.64 -18.22
CA ALA A 182 -0.41 10.49 -18.19
C ALA A 182 -0.51 11.69 -19.15
N ALA A 183 -1.02 11.51 -20.36
CA ALA A 183 -1.19 12.59 -21.33
C ALA A 183 -2.21 13.63 -20.86
N GLN A 184 -3.35 13.18 -20.31
CA GLN A 184 -4.36 14.05 -19.72
C GLN A 184 -3.83 14.78 -18.49
N MET A 185 -3.07 14.10 -17.62
CA MET A 185 -2.41 14.71 -16.46
C MET A 185 -1.47 15.84 -16.91
N ASN A 186 -0.61 15.57 -17.89
CA ASN A 186 0.31 16.58 -18.44
C ASN A 186 -0.43 17.77 -19.04
N SER A 187 -1.53 17.54 -19.74
CA SER A 187 -2.37 18.62 -20.29
C SER A 187 -3.04 19.45 -19.19
N MET A 188 -3.58 18.81 -18.16
CA MET A 188 -4.23 19.50 -17.05
C MET A 188 -3.24 20.33 -16.22
N LEU A 189 -1.98 19.90 -16.08
CA LEU A 189 -0.91 20.64 -15.43
C LEU A 189 -0.52 21.92 -16.15
N GLN A 190 -0.76 22.03 -17.46
CA GLN A 190 -0.54 23.25 -18.24
C GLN A 190 -1.61 24.32 -17.97
N ASN A 191 -2.76 23.94 -17.44
CA ASN A 191 -3.84 24.85 -17.11
C ASN A 191 -3.69 25.36 -15.67
N ASP A 192 -3.36 26.63 -15.50
CA ASP A 192 -3.17 27.26 -14.18
C ASP A 192 -4.44 27.27 -13.31
N ALA A 193 -5.62 27.06 -13.90
CA ALA A 193 -6.87 26.90 -13.15
C ALA A 193 -7.03 25.52 -12.52
N THR A 194 -6.18 24.54 -12.86
CA THR A 194 -6.19 23.20 -12.28
C THR A 194 -5.38 23.18 -10.99
N ILE A 195 -5.98 22.65 -9.93
CA ILE A 195 -5.31 22.44 -8.63
C ILE A 195 -4.83 20.99 -8.59
N VAL A 196 -3.56 20.78 -8.27
CA VAL A 196 -2.95 19.46 -8.15
C VAL A 196 -2.67 19.16 -6.69
N ILE A 197 -3.19 18.05 -6.17
CA ILE A 197 -3.04 17.68 -4.75
C ILE A 197 -2.29 16.35 -4.65
N ASP A 198 -1.23 16.32 -3.86
CA ASP A 198 -0.55 15.11 -3.46
C ASP A 198 -1.25 14.48 -2.24
N MET A 199 -1.82 13.29 -2.42
CA MET A 199 -2.46 12.52 -1.36
C MET A 199 -1.49 11.52 -0.71
N ARG A 200 -0.20 11.84 -0.72
CA ARG A 200 0.84 11.06 -0.06
C ARG A 200 1.30 11.77 1.22
N ASN A 201 2.02 11.05 2.06
CA ASN A 201 2.60 11.61 3.26
C ASN A 201 3.79 12.53 2.93
N HIS A 202 4.16 13.43 3.84
CA HIS A 202 5.25 14.37 3.69
C HIS A 202 6.57 13.71 3.20
N TYR A 203 6.99 12.61 3.82
CA TYR A 203 8.24 11.92 3.44
C TYR A 203 8.21 11.33 2.02
N GLU A 204 7.03 11.08 1.46
CA GLU A 204 6.86 10.65 0.06
C GLU A 204 6.98 11.87 -0.88
N PHE A 205 6.37 13.00 -0.50
CA PHE A 205 6.42 14.27 -1.25
C PHE A 205 7.83 14.84 -1.30
N GLU A 206 8.57 14.78 -0.21
CA GLU A 206 9.89 15.38 -0.05
C GLU A 206 10.91 14.91 -1.09
N VAL A 207 10.86 13.64 -1.51
CA VAL A 207 11.82 13.06 -2.47
C VAL A 207 11.36 13.11 -3.92
N GLY A 208 10.10 13.45 -4.18
CA GLY A 208 9.59 13.59 -5.54
C GLY A 208 8.11 13.94 -5.56
N HIS A 209 7.72 14.82 -6.47
CA HIS A 209 6.34 15.28 -6.66
C HIS A 209 6.10 15.85 -8.06
N PHE A 210 4.84 16.03 -8.44
CA PHE A 210 4.48 16.72 -9.67
C PHE A 210 4.69 18.23 -9.56
N GLU A 211 4.97 18.87 -10.68
CA GLU A 211 5.03 20.33 -10.79
C GLU A 211 3.75 20.95 -10.21
N LYS A 212 3.88 22.03 -9.46
CA LYS A 212 2.77 22.80 -8.84
C LYS A 212 1.90 21.98 -7.85
N ALA A 213 2.29 20.77 -7.45
CA ALA A 213 1.51 19.97 -6.53
C ALA A 213 1.46 20.60 -5.14
N ILE A 214 0.27 20.64 -4.56
CA ILE A 214 0.02 21.06 -3.19
C ILE A 214 0.12 19.83 -2.28
N GLU A 215 1.02 19.89 -1.31
CA GLU A 215 1.09 18.93 -0.22
C GLU A 215 0.01 19.22 0.82
N ILE A 216 -0.68 18.19 1.31
CA ILE A 216 -1.55 18.30 2.49
C ILE A 216 -0.70 18.04 3.74
N PRO A 217 -0.54 19.01 4.65
CA PRO A 217 0.38 18.92 5.79
C PRO A 217 -0.16 18.01 6.91
N SER A 218 -0.26 16.72 6.64
CA SER A 218 -0.78 15.70 7.55
C SER A 218 0.21 14.54 7.70
N ASP A 219 0.09 13.82 8.82
CA ASP A 219 0.93 12.65 9.11
C ASP A 219 0.28 11.33 8.66
N THR A 220 -1.03 11.33 8.42
CA THR A 220 -1.77 10.13 8.04
C THR A 220 -2.83 10.44 6.98
N PHE A 221 -3.16 9.44 6.16
CA PHE A 221 -4.23 9.58 5.17
C PHE A 221 -5.60 9.88 5.83
N ARG A 222 -5.82 9.41 7.05
CA ARG A 222 -7.03 9.70 7.83
C ARG A 222 -7.19 11.19 8.13
N GLU A 223 -6.10 11.86 8.51
CA GLU A 223 -6.08 13.30 8.76
C GLU A 223 -6.14 14.09 7.45
N GLN A 224 -5.53 13.54 6.41
CA GLN A 224 -5.39 14.18 5.11
C GLN A 224 -6.73 14.46 4.43
N LEU A 225 -7.70 13.56 4.57
CA LEU A 225 -9.01 13.68 3.91
C LEU A 225 -9.78 14.95 4.37
N PRO A 226 -10.05 15.16 5.68
CA PRO A 226 -10.75 16.38 6.12
C PRO A 226 -9.90 17.65 5.88
N MET A 227 -8.57 17.57 6.01
CA MET A 227 -7.68 18.71 5.75
C MET A 227 -7.72 19.12 4.27
N ALA A 228 -7.78 18.17 3.33
CA ALA A 228 -7.91 18.46 1.91
C ALA A 228 -9.24 19.17 1.60
N VAL A 229 -10.34 18.74 2.22
CA VAL A 229 -11.66 19.41 2.08
C VAL A 229 -11.60 20.83 2.61
N ASP A 230 -11.04 21.06 3.80
CA ASP A 230 -10.95 22.40 4.40
C ASP A 230 -10.04 23.32 3.60
N LEU A 231 -8.86 22.85 3.20
CA LEU A 231 -7.90 23.61 2.39
C LEU A 231 -8.49 24.03 1.02
N MET A 232 -9.35 23.20 0.45
CA MET A 232 -9.94 23.43 -0.88
C MET A 232 -11.36 24.04 -0.83
N LYS A 233 -11.92 24.38 0.33
CA LYS A 233 -13.32 24.77 0.52
C LYS A 233 -13.83 25.87 -0.44
N ASP A 234 -12.95 26.83 -0.78
CA ASP A 234 -13.27 27.96 -1.67
C ASP A 234 -13.06 27.62 -3.16
N ASN A 235 -12.65 26.38 -3.47
CA ASN A 235 -12.31 25.93 -4.82
C ASN A 235 -13.23 24.81 -5.33
N LYS A 236 -14.45 24.69 -4.82
CA LYS A 236 -15.36 23.55 -5.13
C LYS A 236 -15.74 23.42 -6.61
N ASP A 237 -15.69 24.53 -7.35
CA ASP A 237 -15.99 24.58 -8.79
C ASP A 237 -14.76 24.40 -9.69
N LYS A 238 -13.56 24.45 -9.13
CA LYS A 238 -12.31 24.29 -9.89
C LYS A 238 -12.03 22.82 -10.22
N ASN A 239 -11.21 22.62 -11.23
CA ASN A 239 -10.66 21.29 -11.54
C ASN A 239 -9.63 20.92 -10.47
N ILE A 240 -9.88 19.84 -9.73
CA ILE A 240 -8.96 19.30 -8.74
C ILE A 240 -8.51 17.93 -9.20
N ILE A 241 -7.21 17.76 -9.40
CA ILE A 241 -6.61 16.47 -9.73
C ILE A 241 -5.77 15.97 -8.56
N MET A 242 -5.96 14.72 -8.20
CA MET A 242 -5.25 14.08 -7.08
C MET A 242 -4.38 12.93 -7.57
N TYR A 243 -3.26 12.73 -6.91
CA TYR A 243 -2.38 11.60 -7.17
C TYR A 243 -1.81 11.00 -5.89
N CYS A 244 -1.40 9.73 -5.97
CA CYS A 244 -0.62 9.03 -4.96
C CYS A 244 0.27 7.98 -5.65
N THR A 245 0.95 7.12 -4.89
CA THR A 245 1.88 6.11 -5.42
C THR A 245 1.23 5.16 -6.43
N GLY A 246 0.12 4.49 -6.06
CA GLY A 246 -0.54 3.44 -6.87
C GLY A 246 -2.02 3.68 -7.16
N GLY A 247 -2.61 4.83 -6.76
CA GLY A 247 -4.00 5.22 -7.06
C GLY A 247 -5.02 4.98 -5.95
N ILE A 248 -4.82 4.01 -5.04
CA ILE A 248 -5.82 3.58 -4.05
C ILE A 248 -6.31 4.71 -3.12
N ARG A 249 -5.38 5.54 -2.60
CA ARG A 249 -5.72 6.68 -1.74
C ARG A 249 -6.55 7.71 -2.49
N CYS A 250 -6.19 7.96 -3.75
CA CYS A 250 -6.84 8.98 -4.57
C CYS A 250 -8.24 8.57 -5.01
N GLU A 251 -8.47 7.29 -5.27
CA GLU A 251 -9.82 6.82 -5.58
C GLU A 251 -10.77 7.07 -4.39
N LYS A 252 -10.33 6.77 -3.16
CA LYS A 252 -11.09 7.07 -1.94
C LYS A 252 -11.22 8.57 -1.70
N ALA A 253 -10.14 9.34 -1.84
CA ALA A 253 -10.13 10.77 -1.63
C ALA A 253 -11.03 11.51 -2.63
N SER A 254 -11.04 11.08 -3.89
CA SER A 254 -11.91 11.70 -4.91
C SER A 254 -13.39 11.49 -4.59
N ALA A 255 -13.78 10.30 -4.13
CA ALA A 255 -15.13 10.06 -3.66
C ALA A 255 -15.47 10.92 -2.43
N TYR A 256 -14.53 11.10 -1.51
CA TYR A 256 -14.70 11.94 -0.32
C TYR A 256 -14.86 13.42 -0.69
N MET A 257 -14.06 13.95 -1.61
CA MET A 257 -14.21 15.33 -2.11
C MET A 257 -15.57 15.56 -2.77
N LEU A 258 -16.02 14.63 -3.66
CA LEU A 258 -17.35 14.70 -4.28
C LEU A 258 -18.48 14.65 -3.25
N HIS A 259 -18.35 13.84 -2.19
CA HIS A 259 -19.29 13.76 -1.08
C HIS A 259 -19.40 15.10 -0.34
N HIS A 260 -18.31 15.89 -0.26
CA HIS A 260 -18.28 17.23 0.32
C HIS A 260 -18.60 18.37 -0.66
N GLY A 261 -19.16 18.04 -1.84
CA GLY A 261 -19.73 19.00 -2.78
C GLY A 261 -18.73 19.62 -3.77
N PHE A 262 -17.55 19.05 -3.93
CA PHE A 262 -16.65 19.41 -5.02
C PHE A 262 -17.20 18.85 -6.35
N LYS A 263 -17.09 19.61 -7.45
CA LYS A 263 -17.79 19.26 -8.70
C LYS A 263 -16.88 18.58 -9.74
N ASN A 264 -15.65 19.04 -9.84
CA ASN A 264 -14.71 18.65 -10.90
C ASN A 264 -13.49 17.96 -10.29
N VAL A 265 -13.66 16.71 -9.86
CA VAL A 265 -12.63 15.93 -9.18
C VAL A 265 -12.10 14.84 -10.10
N PHE A 266 -10.77 14.81 -10.24
CA PHE A 266 -10.03 13.87 -11.06
C PHE A 266 -8.97 13.17 -10.22
N HIS A 267 -8.53 12.00 -10.63
CA HIS A 267 -7.39 11.34 -10.03
C HIS A 267 -6.57 10.55 -11.03
N LEU A 268 -5.25 10.52 -10.79
CA LEU A 268 -4.30 9.86 -11.67
C LEU A 268 -4.49 8.34 -11.62
N GLU A 269 -4.78 7.76 -12.77
CA GLU A 269 -5.06 6.36 -12.94
C GLU A 269 -3.83 5.49 -12.67
N GLY A 270 -3.90 4.58 -11.69
CA GLY A 270 -2.76 3.75 -11.28
C GLY A 270 -1.62 4.51 -10.59
N GLY A 271 -1.83 5.82 -10.29
CA GLY A 271 -0.87 6.65 -9.56
C GLY A 271 0.42 6.94 -10.32
N ILE A 272 1.46 7.34 -9.57
CA ILE A 272 2.78 7.70 -10.12
C ILE A 272 3.41 6.51 -10.87
N ILE A 273 3.25 5.28 -10.38
CA ILE A 273 3.82 4.08 -11.01
C ILE A 273 3.30 3.95 -12.45
N ASN A 274 1.99 3.98 -12.64
CA ASN A 274 1.40 3.88 -13.98
C ASN A 274 1.72 5.09 -14.85
N TYR A 275 1.75 6.30 -14.26
CA TYR A 275 2.15 7.51 -14.95
C TYR A 275 3.57 7.40 -15.53
N ALA A 276 4.53 6.97 -14.73
CA ALA A 276 5.91 6.83 -15.14
C ALA A 276 6.07 5.81 -16.29
N ASN A 277 5.36 4.69 -16.22
CA ASN A 277 5.34 3.68 -17.29
C ASN A 277 4.73 4.24 -18.57
N GLN A 278 3.59 4.92 -18.51
CA GLN A 278 2.95 5.54 -19.67
C GLN A 278 3.80 6.66 -20.29
N VAL A 279 4.44 7.50 -19.48
CA VAL A 279 5.36 8.54 -19.95
C VAL A 279 6.53 7.94 -20.72
N LYS A 280 7.12 6.88 -20.19
CA LYS A 280 8.24 6.16 -20.82
C LYS A 280 7.80 5.50 -22.12
N GLU A 281 6.68 4.77 -22.10
CA GLU A 281 6.15 4.06 -23.27
C GLU A 281 5.75 5.01 -24.40
N ALA A 282 5.11 6.13 -24.08
CA ALA A 282 4.64 7.11 -25.06
C ALA A 282 5.68 8.18 -25.41
N GLY A 283 6.87 8.17 -24.80
CA GLY A 283 7.90 9.20 -25.02
C GLY A 283 7.47 10.61 -24.58
N LEU A 284 6.57 10.73 -23.59
CA LEU A 284 6.10 12.00 -23.08
C LEU A 284 7.12 12.63 -22.09
N PRO A 285 7.18 13.96 -21.97
CA PRO A 285 7.98 14.58 -20.91
C PRO A 285 7.35 14.29 -19.55
N SER A 286 8.18 13.87 -18.58
CA SER A 286 7.73 13.74 -17.21
C SER A 286 7.47 15.10 -16.58
N LYS A 287 6.32 15.24 -15.92
CA LYS A 287 5.95 16.36 -15.06
C LYS A 287 6.12 16.04 -13.57
N PHE A 288 6.49 14.80 -13.28
CA PHE A 288 6.93 14.36 -11.97
C PHE A 288 8.45 14.50 -11.88
N THR A 289 8.96 15.04 -10.79
CA THR A 289 10.39 15.24 -10.55
C THR A 289 10.84 14.46 -9.34
N GLY A 290 12.00 13.77 -9.46
CA GLY A 290 12.63 13.07 -8.35
C GLY A 290 12.24 11.59 -8.26
N LYS A 291 11.99 11.12 -7.04
CA LYS A 291 11.83 9.71 -6.67
C LYS A 291 10.43 9.43 -6.14
N ASN A 292 9.83 8.34 -6.58
CA ASN A 292 8.57 7.86 -6.02
C ASN A 292 8.86 6.94 -4.82
N PHE A 293 8.43 7.32 -3.61
CA PHE A 293 8.54 6.45 -2.44
C PHE A 293 7.61 5.24 -2.57
N VAL A 294 8.12 4.05 -2.26
CA VAL A 294 7.36 2.78 -2.24
C VAL A 294 7.45 2.10 -0.90
N PHE A 295 6.40 1.34 -0.53
CA PHE A 295 6.24 0.72 0.78
C PHE A 295 6.80 -0.71 0.84
N ASP A 296 7.98 -0.92 0.27
CA ASP A 296 8.69 -2.21 0.30
C ASP A 296 10.17 -2.00 0.63
N ASP A 297 10.99 -3.06 0.61
CA ASP A 297 12.41 -3.00 0.99
C ASP A 297 13.26 -2.09 0.07
N ARG A 298 12.75 -1.63 -1.09
CA ARG A 298 13.42 -0.67 -2.00
C ARG A 298 13.32 0.78 -1.50
N LEU A 299 12.26 1.12 -0.75
CA LEU A 299 11.94 2.46 -0.22
C LEU A 299 11.82 3.58 -1.27
N GLY A 300 11.93 3.29 -2.55
CA GLY A 300 11.75 4.26 -3.61
C GLY A 300 12.11 3.73 -5.00
N GLU A 301 11.53 4.37 -6.01
CA GLU A 301 11.75 4.15 -7.44
C GLU A 301 12.16 5.46 -8.11
N ARG A 302 13.22 5.44 -8.91
CA ARG A 302 13.72 6.63 -9.62
C ARG A 302 12.81 6.93 -10.81
N ILE A 303 12.16 8.12 -10.83
CA ILE A 303 11.34 8.56 -11.95
C ILE A 303 12.14 9.51 -12.87
N THR A 304 12.84 10.49 -12.29
CA THR A 304 13.77 11.37 -13.00
C THR A 304 15.13 11.40 -12.31
N PRO A 305 16.22 11.81 -12.97
CA PRO A 305 17.55 11.86 -12.36
C PRO A 305 17.69 12.91 -11.26
N ASP A 306 16.73 13.79 -11.11
CA ASP A 306 16.78 14.90 -10.18
C ASP A 306 16.76 14.43 -8.72
N ILE A 307 17.55 15.09 -7.86
CA ILE A 307 17.54 14.96 -6.42
C ILE A 307 17.05 16.27 -5.84
N ILE A 308 15.79 16.28 -5.36
CA ILE A 308 15.13 17.49 -4.87
C ILE A 308 15.07 17.56 -3.33
N ALA A 309 15.44 16.49 -2.65
CA ALA A 309 15.47 16.40 -1.20
C ALA A 309 16.89 16.60 -0.63
N TYR A 310 16.97 16.66 0.69
CA TYR A 310 18.21 16.88 1.41
C TYR A 310 18.41 15.88 2.55
N CYS A 311 19.66 15.52 2.82
CA CYS A 311 20.04 14.73 3.96
C CYS A 311 19.60 15.40 5.27
N HIS A 312 18.83 14.69 6.09
CA HIS A 312 18.30 15.25 7.35
C HIS A 312 19.38 15.52 8.42
N GLN A 313 20.61 15.05 8.19
CA GLN A 313 21.72 15.24 9.13
C GLN A 313 22.65 16.36 8.72
N CYS A 314 23.04 16.47 7.44
CA CYS A 314 24.03 17.45 6.99
C CYS A 314 23.49 18.47 5.98
N GLY A 315 22.25 18.34 5.49
CA GLY A 315 21.66 19.27 4.54
C GLY A 315 22.20 19.21 3.10
N LYS A 316 23.07 18.25 2.77
CA LYS A 316 23.48 18.03 1.38
C LYS A 316 22.37 17.38 0.56
N PRO A 317 22.29 17.61 -0.76
CA PRO A 317 21.32 16.92 -1.61
C PRO A 317 21.39 15.39 -1.42
N ALA A 318 20.25 14.78 -1.15
CA ALA A 318 20.10 13.33 -0.98
C ALA A 318 18.61 12.96 -1.00
N ASP A 319 18.28 11.76 -1.48
CA ASP A 319 16.93 11.24 -1.53
C ASP A 319 16.85 9.74 -1.15
N THR A 320 17.87 9.26 -0.46
CA THR A 320 17.90 7.89 0.04
C THR A 320 17.20 7.82 1.39
N HIS A 321 15.99 7.23 1.40
CA HIS A 321 15.31 6.89 2.62
C HIS A 321 15.98 5.70 3.30
N THR A 322 16.10 5.76 4.60
CA THR A 322 16.58 4.67 5.44
C THR A 322 15.82 4.63 6.77
N ASN A 323 15.70 3.44 7.34
CA ASN A 323 15.26 3.29 8.71
C ASN A 323 16.47 3.29 9.64
N CYS A 324 16.39 4.04 10.74
CA CYS A 324 17.44 4.04 11.75
C CYS A 324 17.78 2.61 12.18
N LYS A 325 19.05 2.23 12.13
CA LYS A 325 19.52 0.89 12.54
C LYS A 325 19.33 0.59 14.03
N ASN A 326 19.13 1.60 14.86
CA ASN A 326 18.69 1.36 16.23
C ASN A 326 17.24 0.85 16.21
N ASP A 327 17.07 -0.44 16.45
CA ASP A 327 15.77 -1.12 16.49
C ASP A 327 14.76 -0.52 17.49
N GLY A 328 15.21 0.19 18.52
CA GLY A 328 14.35 0.93 19.42
C GLY A 328 13.86 2.27 18.86
N CYS A 329 14.48 2.76 17.79
CA CYS A 329 14.15 4.03 17.15
C CYS A 329 13.32 3.84 15.87
N HIS A 330 13.80 3.05 14.93
CA HIS A 330 13.17 2.78 13.62
C HIS A 330 12.69 4.02 12.85
N LEU A 331 13.28 5.20 13.11
CA LEU A 331 12.92 6.43 12.43
C LEU A 331 13.22 6.31 10.94
N LEU A 332 12.23 6.57 10.10
CA LEU A 332 12.42 6.75 8.66
C LEU A 332 12.94 8.16 8.38
N PHE A 333 14.06 8.30 7.67
CA PHE A 333 14.67 9.59 7.37
C PHE A 333 15.52 9.53 6.09
N ILE A 334 15.90 10.69 5.56
CA ILE A 334 16.78 10.80 4.40
C ILE A 334 18.23 10.93 4.87
N GLN A 335 19.10 10.07 4.34
CA GLN A 335 20.51 10.04 4.71
C GLN A 335 21.41 9.93 3.48
N CYS A 336 22.40 10.79 3.36
CA CYS A 336 23.44 10.66 2.34
C CYS A 336 24.51 9.62 2.76
N ASP A 337 25.26 9.10 1.79
CA ASP A 337 26.26 8.04 2.01
C ASP A 337 27.33 8.44 3.06
N VAL A 338 27.76 9.70 3.06
CA VAL A 338 28.75 10.22 4.04
C VAL A 338 28.18 10.16 5.47
N CYS A 339 26.92 10.59 5.66
CA CYS A 339 26.27 10.48 6.96
C CYS A 339 25.96 9.04 7.33
N ALA A 340 25.61 8.19 6.38
CA ALA A 340 25.39 6.77 6.60
C ALA A 340 26.65 6.09 7.16
N ALA A 341 27.81 6.38 6.58
CA ALA A 341 29.10 5.91 7.07
C ALA A 341 29.46 6.50 8.45
N THR A 342 29.20 7.82 8.66
CA THR A 342 29.55 8.52 9.91
C THR A 342 28.72 8.05 11.11
N PHE A 343 27.43 7.76 10.89
CA PHE A 343 26.47 7.39 11.95
C PHE A 343 26.08 5.91 11.90
N ASP A 344 26.82 5.10 11.14
CA ASP A 344 26.51 3.66 10.94
C ASP A 344 25.03 3.39 10.60
N GLY A 345 24.44 4.21 9.71
CA GLY A 345 23.04 4.10 9.32
C GLY A 345 22.02 4.49 10.41
N CYS A 346 22.48 5.13 11.48
CA CYS A 346 21.61 5.65 12.54
C CYS A 346 21.27 7.12 12.33
N CYS A 347 20.14 7.56 12.89
CA CYS A 347 19.64 8.92 12.71
C CYS A 347 20.39 9.99 13.54
N CYS A 348 21.12 9.59 14.59
CA CYS A 348 21.90 10.49 15.46
C CYS A 348 22.94 9.72 16.26
N LYS A 349 23.87 10.45 16.90
CA LYS A 349 24.94 9.89 17.74
C LYS A 349 24.41 8.99 18.86
N ALA A 350 23.32 9.36 19.52
CA ALA A 350 22.71 8.56 20.58
C ALA A 350 22.20 7.20 20.04
N CYS A 351 21.57 7.19 18.87
CA CYS A 351 21.14 5.94 18.22
C CYS A 351 22.34 5.10 17.78
N THR A 352 23.42 5.71 17.30
CA THR A 352 24.67 5.00 16.95
C THR A 352 25.27 4.34 18.20
N ALA A 353 25.37 5.06 19.31
CA ALA A 353 25.84 4.51 20.55
C ALA A 353 25.02 3.32 21.05
N THR A 354 23.67 3.43 20.97
CA THR A 354 22.77 2.33 21.32
C THR A 354 22.92 1.13 20.39
N HIS A 355 23.05 1.37 19.08
CA HIS A 355 23.18 0.31 18.08
C HIS A 355 24.46 -0.50 18.22
N LEU A 356 25.53 0.11 18.72
CA LEU A 356 26.82 -0.54 18.94
C LEU A 356 26.90 -1.32 20.26
N LEU A 357 25.91 -1.24 21.15
CA LEU A 357 25.84 -2.04 22.37
C LEU A 357 25.63 -3.54 22.07
N PRO A 358 25.98 -4.45 22.99
CA PRO A 358 25.61 -5.85 22.90
C PRO A 358 24.09 -6.04 22.69
N LEU A 359 23.70 -7.05 21.92
CA LEU A 359 22.30 -7.29 21.56
C LEU A 359 21.35 -7.42 22.77
N GLU A 360 21.84 -7.99 23.87
CA GLU A 360 21.03 -8.14 25.10
C GLU A 360 20.75 -6.77 25.75
N GLU A 361 21.73 -5.88 25.81
CA GLU A 361 21.55 -4.52 26.31
C GLU A 361 20.60 -3.71 25.44
N GLN A 362 20.72 -3.84 24.10
CA GLN A 362 19.76 -3.24 23.18
C GLN A 362 18.32 -3.74 23.40
N LYS A 363 18.15 -5.04 23.72
CA LYS A 363 16.83 -5.62 24.03
C LYS A 363 16.24 -5.04 25.32
N GLU A 364 17.05 -4.87 26.36
CA GLU A 364 16.60 -4.27 27.63
C GLU A 364 16.17 -2.82 27.42
N LEU A 365 17.00 -2.01 26.75
CA LEU A 365 16.66 -0.62 26.43
C LEU A 365 15.34 -0.51 25.63
N ARG A 366 15.08 -1.44 24.70
CA ARG A 366 13.84 -1.47 23.91
C ARG A 366 12.59 -1.73 24.75
N LYS A 367 12.69 -2.45 25.87
CA LYS A 367 11.54 -2.68 26.78
C LYS A 367 11.04 -1.39 27.42
N MET A 368 11.93 -0.40 27.59
CA MET A 368 11.61 0.90 28.18
C MET A 368 11.04 1.92 27.18
N VAL A 369 11.07 1.62 25.87
CA VAL A 369 10.60 2.53 24.83
C VAL A 369 9.10 2.33 24.60
N ASN A 370 8.31 3.40 24.72
CA ASN A 370 6.91 3.38 24.36
C ASN A 370 6.74 3.19 22.84
N LYS A 371 6.27 2.01 22.41
CA LYS A 371 6.14 1.63 21.01
C LYS A 371 5.17 2.51 20.22
N ASP A 372 4.18 3.12 20.88
CA ASP A 372 3.17 3.96 20.24
C ASP A 372 3.70 5.36 19.84
N ALA A 373 4.86 5.75 20.37
CA ALA A 373 5.48 7.05 20.09
C ALA A 373 6.29 7.12 18.78
N HIS A 374 6.54 5.98 18.11
CA HIS A 374 7.56 5.88 17.06
C HIS A 374 7.05 5.50 15.65
N ILE A 375 5.72 5.44 15.44
CA ILE A 375 5.19 5.07 14.13
C ILE A 375 5.25 6.27 13.18
N PHE A 376 6.07 6.16 12.17
CA PHE A 376 6.19 6.86 10.89
C PHE A 376 6.58 8.34 10.83
N ASN A 377 6.25 9.26 11.72
CA ASN A 377 6.19 10.65 11.25
C ASN A 377 6.89 11.73 12.06
N LYS A 378 7.73 11.39 13.00
CA LYS A 378 8.37 12.42 13.82
C LYS A 378 9.75 12.87 13.29
N ALA A 379 10.17 12.39 12.13
CA ALA A 379 11.39 12.86 11.45
C ALA A 379 11.32 14.36 11.14
N LYS A 380 10.17 14.84 10.69
CA LYS A 380 9.92 16.26 10.38
C LYS A 380 10.30 17.21 11.54
N TYR A 381 10.10 16.78 12.77
CA TYR A 381 10.34 17.60 13.96
C TYR A 381 11.64 17.25 14.72
N ARG A 382 12.23 16.08 14.49
CA ARG A 382 13.37 15.59 15.28
C ARG A 382 14.75 15.83 14.65
N LEU A 383 14.85 15.83 13.33
CA LEU A 383 16.12 15.82 12.63
C LEU A 383 16.53 17.16 12.01
N ARG A 384 15.70 18.19 12.09
CA ARG A 384 15.98 19.50 11.49
C ARG A 384 16.30 20.68 12.43
N PRO A 385 16.63 20.50 13.73
CA PRO A 385 16.92 21.66 14.56
C PRO A 385 18.14 22.45 14.06
N ASP A 386 19.13 21.79 13.44
CA ASP A 386 20.39 22.43 13.03
C ASP A 386 20.31 23.07 11.63
N ILE A 387 19.35 22.67 10.79
CA ILE A 387 19.16 23.24 9.45
C ILE A 387 18.27 24.47 9.51
N MET A 388 17.22 24.46 10.33
CA MET A 388 16.34 25.62 10.51
C MET A 388 17.01 26.81 11.19
N ASN A 389 18.11 26.61 11.90
CA ASN A 389 18.90 27.67 12.54
C ASN A 389 19.99 28.25 11.62
N LYS A 390 20.07 27.82 10.36
CA LYS A 390 21.06 28.30 9.35
C LYS A 390 20.44 29.01 8.14
N VAL A 391 19.15 29.36 8.20
CA VAL A 391 18.47 30.20 7.18
C VAL A 391 18.14 31.54 7.81
#